data_a01d65ba8ddf51df4218b9984057f163
#
_entry.id   a01d65ba8ddf51df4218b9984057f163
#
_cell.length_a   1.000
_cell.length_b   1.000
_cell.length_c   1.000
_cell.angle_alpha   90.00
_cell.angle_beta   90.00
_cell.angle_gamma   90.00
#
_symmetry.space_group_name_H-M   'P 1'
#
loop_
_entity.id
_entity.type
_entity.pdbx_description
1 polymer ?
#
loop_
_entity_poly.entity_id
_entity_poly.type
_entity_poly.pdbx_seq_one_letter_code
_entity_poly.pdbx_strand_id
1 'polypeptide(L)'
;MERKIGPLSVEQKLIYARRNGLRLLSVFKAKAGDTVVVNLNNKLGNQTTGLHFHGINQVQTPDMDGPSGVTQCSIPPDSSVKYQFTVDSPGTFWYHSHNTGQYPDGLRGPLIVQDPNDPYTGKYDEEHILTVSDWYHNDSITLVREMLVPNNTQFKPPIPDSLIVNDGHGLYVNVTKGKTYRIRMVNFAAFGSAMVHFNSHTMNIIMNDGAYIQKEDAYHVRLAPAQRYDVLIAASDSDSGNYPFLVSLDLTRDWTNSTSKLDWPHNYTGYLVLDSSQPLDRLDVVDKWSPVDDAHFKPYDGAAALDPYNTLIKLDFKFCFDQNGYPRSCFNNLTYINQQVPTLYSAATTGDSNTNPVIYGQVNPFVVNFNDTVQIVLNNDDVANHPFHLHGHHFQVLYRAASGAGYWNGKDENYASNPPVRDTVTVMPHSYVVVRFKANNPGVWLFHCHIEWHVEMGLTATVIEAPDRLRNMTFPDDHINACKKMGTPYQGNAAGNTQNATDTAGFITVPPTTYNGCVTTVIAFLFVYHFELLFGFVFLFAEGRESLNP
;
A
#
# COMPACT_ATOMS: atom_id res chain seq x y z
N MET A 1 -9.32 -24.13 12.18
CA MET A 1 -8.46 -24.19 13.39
C MET A 1 -7.99 -22.77 13.68
N GLU A 2 -8.27 -22.25 14.87
CA GLU A 2 -7.88 -20.87 15.23
C GLU A 2 -6.36 -20.79 15.39
N ARG A 3 -5.64 -20.13 14.50
CA ARG A 3 -4.23 -19.80 14.68
C ARG A 3 -4.11 -18.42 15.30
N LYS A 4 -3.75 -18.36 16.56
CA LYS A 4 -3.41 -17.11 17.22
C LYS A 4 -2.00 -16.70 16.82
N ILE A 5 -1.88 -15.66 15.98
CA ILE A 5 -0.64 -14.92 15.86
C ILE A 5 -0.50 -14.15 17.18
N GLY A 6 0.65 -14.29 17.84
CA GLY A 6 0.88 -13.66 19.15
C GLY A 6 0.74 -12.12 19.09
N PRO A 7 0.71 -11.45 20.24
CA PRO A 7 0.54 -10.01 20.28
C PRO A 7 1.66 -9.29 19.51
N LEU A 8 1.29 -8.51 18.49
CA LEU A 8 2.19 -7.59 17.80
C LEU A 8 2.24 -6.30 18.61
N SER A 9 3.34 -6.09 19.36
CA SER A 9 3.59 -4.81 20.03
C SER A 9 4.40 -3.91 19.10
N VAL A 10 3.78 -2.84 18.62
CA VAL A 10 4.47 -1.78 17.88
C VAL A 10 5.04 -0.81 18.93
N GLU A 11 6.32 -1.00 19.25
CA GLU A 11 7.04 -0.15 20.20
C GLU A 11 7.88 0.91 19.44
N GLN A 12 8.44 1.88 20.17
CA GLN A 12 9.53 2.75 19.68
C GLN A 12 10.73 1.97 19.07
N LYS A 13 10.68 0.67 19.02
CA LYS A 13 11.60 -0.20 18.29
C LYS A 13 11.71 0.13 16.80
N LEU A 14 10.70 0.76 16.19
CA LEU A 14 10.82 1.26 14.82
C LEU A 14 12.01 2.23 14.66
N ILE A 15 12.16 3.19 15.59
CA ILE A 15 13.30 4.11 15.60
C ILE A 15 14.60 3.40 16.02
N TYR A 16 14.51 2.43 16.91
CA TYR A 16 15.66 1.66 17.40
C TYR A 16 16.19 0.68 16.36
N ALA A 17 15.32 0.09 15.56
CA ALA A 17 15.68 -0.75 14.42
C ALA A 17 16.42 0.02 13.34
N ARG A 18 16.02 1.26 13.06
CA ARG A 18 16.75 2.19 12.18
C ARG A 18 18.21 2.37 12.62
N ARG A 19 18.48 2.47 13.93
CA ARG A 19 19.84 2.74 14.44
C ARG A 19 20.71 1.49 14.59
N ASN A 20 20.14 0.31 14.79
CA ASN A 20 20.85 -0.89 15.22
C ASN A 20 20.71 -2.10 14.28
N GLY A 21 20.10 -1.97 13.10
CA GLY A 21 19.97 -3.05 12.11
C GLY A 21 19.13 -4.25 12.59
N LEU A 22 18.21 -4.05 13.52
CA LEU A 22 17.34 -5.10 14.02
C LEU A 22 16.27 -5.47 12.97
N ARG A 23 16.10 -6.77 12.69
CA ARG A 23 15.05 -7.29 11.82
C ARG A 23 13.68 -7.06 12.46
N LEU A 24 12.83 -6.28 11.79
CA LEU A 24 11.44 -6.02 12.22
C LEU A 24 10.42 -6.97 11.58
N LEU A 25 10.85 -7.73 10.57
CA LEU A 25 9.97 -8.60 9.80
C LEU A 25 9.51 -9.80 10.62
N SER A 26 8.28 -9.73 11.13
CA SER A 26 7.56 -10.92 11.56
C SER A 26 6.79 -11.48 10.38
N VAL A 27 7.15 -12.66 9.90
CA VAL A 27 6.39 -13.37 8.88
C VAL A 27 5.15 -13.97 9.52
N PHE A 28 3.97 -13.52 9.09
CA PHE A 28 2.73 -14.19 9.46
C PHE A 28 2.49 -15.36 8.51
N LYS A 29 2.14 -16.52 9.05
CA LYS A 29 1.86 -17.72 8.27
C LYS A 29 0.50 -18.28 8.67
N ALA A 30 -0.35 -18.51 7.67
CA ALA A 30 -1.67 -19.14 7.81
C ALA A 30 -1.90 -20.12 6.66
N LYS A 31 -2.99 -20.86 6.72
CA LYS A 31 -3.53 -21.64 5.60
C LYS A 31 -4.85 -21.01 5.15
N ALA A 32 -5.20 -21.17 3.89
CA ALA A 32 -6.52 -20.78 3.42
C ALA A 32 -7.61 -21.44 4.29
N GLY A 33 -8.56 -20.65 4.77
CA GLY A 33 -9.60 -21.04 5.72
C GLY A 33 -9.23 -20.86 7.21
N ASP A 34 -7.99 -20.53 7.56
CA ASP A 34 -7.63 -20.22 8.95
C ASP A 34 -8.21 -18.84 9.36
N THR A 35 -8.60 -18.74 10.63
CA THR A 35 -8.89 -17.45 11.26
C THR A 35 -7.58 -16.86 11.81
N VAL A 36 -7.24 -15.67 11.31
CA VAL A 36 -6.08 -14.89 11.76
C VAL A 36 -6.53 -13.93 12.86
N VAL A 37 -5.79 -13.91 13.98
CA VAL A 37 -6.01 -12.98 15.08
C VAL A 37 -4.73 -12.21 15.36
N VAL A 38 -4.78 -10.89 15.19
CA VAL A 38 -3.64 -9.99 15.47
C VAL A 38 -4.04 -9.01 16.56
N ASN A 39 -3.34 -9.02 17.68
CA ASN A 39 -3.50 -8.01 18.74
C ASN A 39 -2.44 -6.94 18.54
N LEU A 40 -2.83 -5.78 18.04
CA LEU A 40 -1.95 -4.65 17.83
C LEU A 40 -1.93 -3.77 19.08
N ASN A 41 -0.75 -3.63 19.70
CA ASN A 41 -0.52 -2.75 20.83
C ASN A 41 0.33 -1.55 20.38
N ASN A 42 -0.24 -0.37 20.36
CA ASN A 42 0.49 0.84 19.99
C ASN A 42 1.36 1.33 21.15
N LYS A 43 2.68 1.25 20.99
CA LYS A 43 3.70 1.74 21.93
C LYS A 43 4.62 2.80 21.30
N LEU A 44 4.14 3.50 20.27
CA LEU A 44 4.92 4.51 19.54
C LEU A 44 5.10 5.83 20.31
N GLY A 45 4.54 5.95 21.49
CA GLY A 45 4.69 7.12 22.36
C GLY A 45 3.83 8.31 21.91
N ASN A 46 4.09 8.90 20.77
CA ASN A 46 3.41 10.10 20.26
C ASN A 46 2.76 9.94 18.88
N GLN A 47 2.75 8.72 18.32
CA GLN A 47 2.14 8.47 17.02
C GLN A 47 0.97 7.51 17.14
N THR A 48 -0.08 7.78 16.36
CA THR A 48 -1.16 6.83 16.14
C THR A 48 -0.72 5.78 15.12
N THR A 49 -1.48 4.69 15.00
CA THR A 49 -1.23 3.65 13.99
C THR A 49 -2.54 2.98 13.55
N GLY A 50 -2.46 2.16 12.52
CA GLY A 50 -3.48 1.24 12.02
C GLY A 50 -2.79 0.19 11.16
N LEU A 51 -3.33 -1.01 11.05
CA LEU A 51 -2.69 -2.09 10.33
C LEU A 51 -3.60 -2.62 9.23
N HIS A 52 -3.14 -2.51 8.00
CA HIS A 52 -3.78 -3.08 6.82
C HIS A 52 -3.14 -4.42 6.43
N PHE A 53 -3.95 -5.35 5.94
CA PHE A 53 -3.54 -6.67 5.47
C PHE A 53 -3.68 -6.73 3.95
N HIS A 54 -2.68 -6.23 3.27
CA HIS A 54 -2.67 -5.99 1.82
C HIS A 54 -2.88 -7.28 1.01
N GLY A 55 -3.91 -7.28 0.17
CA GLY A 55 -4.32 -8.39 -0.68
C GLY A 55 -5.31 -9.35 -0.02
N ILE A 56 -5.64 -9.17 1.27
CA ILE A 56 -6.72 -9.92 1.94
C ILE A 56 -8.05 -9.20 1.69
N ASN A 57 -9.02 -9.93 1.14
CA ASN A 57 -10.29 -9.33 0.73
C ASN A 57 -11.20 -8.93 1.90
N GLN A 58 -10.91 -9.36 3.14
CA GLN A 58 -11.70 -9.04 4.33
C GLN A 58 -13.20 -9.38 4.17
N VAL A 59 -13.48 -10.53 3.56
CA VAL A 59 -14.86 -10.98 3.30
C VAL A 59 -15.64 -11.09 4.60
N GLN A 60 -16.76 -10.37 4.69
CA GLN A 60 -17.62 -10.23 5.89
C GLN A 60 -16.96 -9.53 7.10
N THR A 61 -15.74 -9.01 6.94
CA THR A 61 -15.00 -8.29 7.99
C THR A 61 -14.40 -6.97 7.47
N PRO A 62 -15.19 -6.08 6.82
CA PRO A 62 -14.67 -4.84 6.26
C PRO A 62 -14.08 -3.89 7.32
N ASP A 63 -14.47 -4.02 8.58
CA ASP A 63 -13.92 -3.30 9.72
C ASP A 63 -12.51 -3.77 10.13
N MET A 64 -12.03 -4.90 9.59
CA MET A 64 -10.69 -5.43 9.82
C MET A 64 -9.68 -5.03 8.74
N ASP A 65 -10.09 -4.23 7.75
CA ASP A 65 -9.21 -3.77 6.66
C ASP A 65 -8.11 -2.83 7.15
N GLY A 66 -8.40 -1.95 8.12
CA GLY A 66 -7.41 -1.26 8.94
C GLY A 66 -7.00 0.16 8.56
N PRO A 67 -7.32 0.75 7.39
CA PRO A 67 -6.96 2.14 7.08
C PRO A 67 -7.63 3.12 8.04
N SER A 68 -6.80 3.97 8.64
CA SER A 68 -7.25 5.02 9.57
C SER A 68 -8.12 6.07 8.88
N GLY A 69 -9.27 6.39 9.47
CA GLY A 69 -10.24 7.34 8.89
C GLY A 69 -11.12 6.75 7.79
N VAL A 70 -10.94 5.47 7.46
CA VAL A 70 -11.72 4.76 6.44
C VAL A 70 -12.55 3.65 7.08
N THR A 71 -11.91 2.60 7.59
CA THR A 71 -12.60 1.46 8.21
C THR A 71 -12.49 1.45 9.73
N GLN A 72 -11.66 2.32 10.30
CA GLN A 72 -11.47 2.47 11.73
C GLN A 72 -10.95 3.87 12.09
N CYS A 73 -11.01 4.22 13.38
CA CYS A 73 -10.23 5.32 13.92
C CYS A 73 -8.76 4.94 14.07
N SER A 74 -7.85 5.91 13.99
CA SER A 74 -6.44 5.68 14.32
C SER A 74 -6.31 5.17 15.76
N ILE A 75 -5.42 4.21 15.98
CA ILE A 75 -5.15 3.62 17.29
C ILE A 75 -4.17 4.53 18.05
N PRO A 76 -4.59 5.20 19.12
CA PRO A 76 -3.72 6.13 19.85
C PRO A 76 -2.64 5.39 20.66
N PRO A 77 -1.58 6.10 21.07
CA PRO A 77 -0.58 5.57 21.98
C PRO A 77 -1.21 4.92 23.22
N ASP A 78 -0.58 3.85 23.72
CA ASP A 78 -1.02 3.05 24.86
C ASP A 78 -2.47 2.53 24.73
N SER A 79 -2.83 2.17 23.51
CA SER A 79 -4.08 1.49 23.17
C SER A 79 -3.82 0.23 22.38
N SER A 80 -4.79 -0.69 22.42
CA SER A 80 -4.73 -1.96 21.72
C SER A 80 -6.01 -2.18 20.94
N VAL A 81 -5.87 -2.77 19.75
CA VAL A 81 -6.98 -3.20 18.90
C VAL A 81 -6.73 -4.62 18.43
N LYS A 82 -7.79 -5.41 18.37
CA LYS A 82 -7.75 -6.79 17.88
C LYS A 82 -8.31 -6.85 16.47
N TYR A 83 -7.51 -7.29 15.51
CA TYR A 83 -7.96 -7.70 14.19
C TYR A 83 -8.25 -9.18 14.19
N GLN A 84 -9.40 -9.58 13.67
CA GLN A 84 -9.80 -10.99 13.55
C GLN A 84 -10.58 -11.21 12.27
N PHE A 85 -10.04 -12.00 11.36
CA PHE A 85 -10.62 -12.29 10.05
C PHE A 85 -10.23 -13.68 9.55
N THR A 86 -10.97 -14.19 8.60
CA THR A 86 -10.64 -15.46 7.92
C THR A 86 -9.88 -15.16 6.63
N VAL A 87 -8.76 -15.85 6.40
CA VAL A 87 -8.05 -15.77 5.12
C VAL A 87 -8.64 -16.80 4.16
N ASP A 88 -9.40 -16.32 3.20
CA ASP A 88 -10.13 -17.15 2.22
C ASP A 88 -9.31 -17.50 0.98
N SER A 89 -8.31 -16.69 0.65
CA SER A 89 -7.47 -16.84 -0.53
C SER A 89 -6.03 -17.17 -0.16
N PRO A 90 -5.42 -18.21 -0.78
CA PRO A 90 -4.01 -18.51 -0.59
C PRO A 90 -3.14 -17.54 -1.40
N GLY A 91 -1.90 -17.34 -0.96
CA GLY A 91 -0.95 -16.52 -1.73
C GLY A 91 0.15 -15.88 -0.90
N THR A 92 0.85 -14.99 -1.57
CA THR A 92 1.87 -14.12 -1.00
C THR A 92 1.27 -12.73 -0.80
N PHE A 93 0.98 -12.41 0.44
CA PHE A 93 0.42 -11.15 0.92
C PHE A 93 1.38 -10.48 1.88
N TRP A 94 1.00 -9.31 2.39
CA TRP A 94 1.78 -8.61 3.39
C TRP A 94 0.90 -7.75 4.28
N TYR A 95 1.44 -7.25 5.37
CA TYR A 95 0.76 -6.30 6.23
C TYR A 95 1.62 -5.06 6.40
N HIS A 96 0.97 -3.91 6.59
CA HIS A 96 1.66 -2.66 6.83
C HIS A 96 0.80 -1.65 7.57
N SER A 97 1.45 -0.68 8.20
CA SER A 97 0.72 0.48 8.70
C SER A 97 0.05 1.21 7.55
N HIS A 98 -1.22 1.55 7.72
CA HIS A 98 -1.96 2.41 6.80
C HIS A 98 -2.39 3.69 7.51
N ASN A 99 -1.40 4.35 8.08
CA ASN A 99 -1.55 5.56 8.88
C ASN A 99 -0.38 6.49 8.60
N THR A 100 -0.65 7.60 7.91
CA THR A 100 0.26 8.75 7.86
C THR A 100 1.67 8.43 7.36
N GLY A 101 1.80 7.77 6.23
CA GLY A 101 3.11 7.46 5.65
C GLY A 101 4.02 6.62 6.55
N GLN A 102 3.49 5.86 7.50
CA GLN A 102 4.27 5.25 8.58
C GLN A 102 4.99 3.96 8.18
N TYR A 103 4.49 3.19 7.19
CA TYR A 103 5.09 1.88 6.89
C TYR A 103 6.53 1.94 6.35
N PRO A 104 6.98 2.97 5.63
CA PRO A 104 8.38 3.11 5.23
C PRO A 104 9.36 3.11 6.41
N ASP A 105 8.88 3.49 7.60
CA ASP A 105 9.67 3.43 8.84
C ASP A 105 9.86 2.01 9.39
N GLY A 106 9.22 0.99 8.77
CA GLY A 106 9.45 -0.42 9.04
C GLY A 106 8.24 -1.16 9.65
N LEU A 107 7.07 -0.53 9.85
CA LEU A 107 5.87 -1.24 10.31
C LEU A 107 5.21 -1.98 9.15
N ARG A 108 5.81 -3.08 8.73
CA ARG A 108 5.39 -3.94 7.63
C ARG A 108 5.98 -5.34 7.76
N GLY A 109 5.43 -6.30 7.04
CA GLY A 109 5.99 -7.65 6.96
C GLY A 109 5.18 -8.59 6.08
N PRO A 110 5.73 -9.74 5.67
CA PRO A 110 5.03 -10.71 4.83
C PRO A 110 3.92 -11.43 5.58
N LEU A 111 2.82 -11.70 4.86
CA LEU A 111 1.74 -12.61 5.26
C LEU A 111 1.63 -13.71 4.21
N ILE A 112 2.03 -14.93 4.56
CA ILE A 112 2.02 -16.08 3.66
C ILE A 112 0.82 -16.96 4.01
N VAL A 113 -0.10 -17.08 3.07
CA VAL A 113 -1.25 -17.99 3.17
C VAL A 113 -1.01 -19.21 2.29
N GLN A 114 -0.79 -20.35 2.94
CA GLN A 114 -0.53 -21.60 2.25
C GLN A 114 -1.82 -22.14 1.60
N ASP A 115 -1.67 -22.68 0.40
CA ASP A 115 -2.74 -23.34 -0.33
C ASP A 115 -2.67 -24.87 -0.12
N PRO A 116 -3.69 -25.49 0.48
CA PRO A 116 -3.77 -26.95 0.53
C PRO A 116 -3.89 -27.60 -0.87
N ASN A 117 -4.33 -26.83 -1.86
CA ASN A 117 -4.60 -27.27 -3.23
C ASN A 117 -3.69 -26.57 -4.26
N ASP A 118 -2.47 -26.17 -3.86
CA ASP A 118 -1.53 -25.47 -4.73
C ASP A 118 -1.33 -26.24 -6.04
N PRO A 119 -1.66 -25.65 -7.21
CA PRO A 119 -1.55 -26.32 -8.51
C PRO A 119 -0.10 -26.63 -8.90
N TYR A 120 0.86 -26.02 -8.22
CA TYR A 120 2.30 -26.24 -8.39
C TYR A 120 2.89 -27.17 -7.33
N THR A 121 2.06 -27.84 -6.51
CA THR A 121 2.52 -28.84 -5.54
C THR A 121 3.41 -29.89 -6.22
N GLY A 122 4.57 -30.19 -5.63
CA GLY A 122 5.56 -31.13 -6.17
C GLY A 122 6.37 -30.58 -7.35
N LYS A 123 6.24 -29.29 -7.70
CA LYS A 123 7.09 -28.61 -8.68
C LYS A 123 8.22 -27.82 -8.02
N TYR A 124 8.26 -27.76 -6.72
CA TYR A 124 9.32 -27.16 -5.92
C TYR A 124 9.53 -27.94 -4.61
N ASP A 125 10.72 -27.83 -4.05
CA ASP A 125 11.15 -28.57 -2.86
C ASP A 125 11.05 -27.69 -1.60
N GLU A 126 11.41 -26.42 -1.71
CA GLU A 126 11.51 -25.48 -0.59
C GLU A 126 11.01 -24.09 -0.99
N GLU A 127 10.66 -23.27 0.01
CA GLU A 127 10.21 -21.91 -0.19
C GLU A 127 11.11 -20.89 0.54
N HIS A 128 11.40 -19.78 -0.13
CA HIS A 128 12.09 -18.64 0.44
C HIS A 128 11.30 -17.36 0.21
N ILE A 129 11.52 -16.37 1.06
CA ILE A 129 10.90 -15.04 0.94
C ILE A 129 12.00 -14.04 0.59
N LEU A 130 11.75 -13.24 -0.44
CA LEU A 130 12.58 -12.13 -0.87
C LEU A 130 11.76 -10.85 -0.78
N THR A 131 12.05 -10.01 0.21
CA THR A 131 11.41 -8.72 0.35
C THR A 131 12.35 -7.62 -0.09
N VAL A 132 11.81 -6.64 -0.79
CA VAL A 132 12.54 -5.46 -1.25
C VAL A 132 11.90 -4.23 -0.66
N SER A 133 12.69 -3.28 -0.20
CA SER A 133 12.22 -1.97 0.25
C SER A 133 13.23 -0.89 -0.06
N ASP A 134 12.75 0.28 -0.39
CA ASP A 134 13.52 1.50 -0.25
C ASP A 134 13.69 1.85 1.23
N TRP A 135 14.71 2.63 1.54
CA TRP A 135 15.05 3.03 2.89
C TRP A 135 15.38 4.51 2.97
N TYR A 136 14.87 5.18 3.98
CA TYR A 136 15.05 6.60 4.24
C TYR A 136 15.74 6.80 5.59
N HIS A 137 16.72 7.71 5.66
CA HIS A 137 17.39 8.04 6.92
C HIS A 137 16.55 8.94 7.81
N ASN A 138 15.74 9.81 7.22
CA ASN A 138 14.73 10.61 7.94
C ASN A 138 13.46 9.80 8.18
N ASP A 139 12.75 10.09 9.26
CA ASP A 139 11.44 9.47 9.50
C ASP A 139 10.40 9.96 8.50
N SER A 140 9.41 9.11 8.22
CA SER A 140 8.40 9.35 7.20
C SER A 140 7.57 10.62 7.46
N ILE A 141 7.24 10.92 8.72
CA ILE A 141 6.46 12.11 9.08
C ILE A 141 7.25 13.38 8.75
N THR A 142 8.56 13.39 9.01
CA THR A 142 9.45 14.50 8.62
C THR A 142 9.46 14.64 7.10
N LEU A 143 9.61 13.53 6.36
CA LEU A 143 9.63 13.55 4.90
C LEU A 143 8.30 14.06 4.30
N VAL A 144 7.16 13.65 4.86
CA VAL A 144 5.84 14.15 4.45
C VAL A 144 5.73 15.66 4.67
N ARG A 145 6.18 16.16 5.82
CA ARG A 145 6.18 17.61 6.11
C ARG A 145 7.06 18.40 5.15
N GLU A 146 8.23 17.87 4.80
CA GLU A 146 9.15 18.50 3.85
C GLU A 146 8.61 18.47 2.42
N MET A 147 7.85 17.44 2.06
CA MET A 147 7.22 17.30 0.76
C MET A 147 6.00 18.22 0.60
N LEU A 148 5.14 18.29 1.62
CA LEU A 148 3.89 19.07 1.58
C LEU A 148 4.15 20.52 1.96
N VAL A 149 4.93 21.23 1.14
CA VAL A 149 5.23 22.67 1.30
C VAL A 149 4.94 23.41 -0.02
N PRO A 150 4.49 24.70 0.04
CA PRO A 150 4.16 25.47 -1.17
C PRO A 150 5.32 25.59 -2.16
N ASN A 151 6.56 25.51 -1.67
CA ASN A 151 7.76 25.60 -2.52
C ASN A 151 8.01 24.31 -3.34
N ASN A 152 7.34 23.20 -3.03
CA ASN A 152 7.43 21.98 -3.83
C ASN A 152 6.50 22.05 -5.06
N THR A 153 6.78 22.98 -5.95
CA THR A 153 5.97 23.23 -7.16
C THR A 153 6.13 22.17 -8.24
N GLN A 154 7.07 21.25 -8.07
CA GLN A 154 7.34 20.14 -9.00
C GLN A 154 6.83 18.79 -8.47
N PHE A 155 6.08 18.78 -7.37
CA PHE A 155 5.53 17.58 -6.74
C PHE A 155 6.58 16.49 -6.46
N LYS A 156 7.79 16.91 -6.10
CA LYS A 156 8.91 15.97 -5.87
C LYS A 156 8.63 15.13 -4.63
N PRO A 157 8.59 13.79 -4.76
CA PRO A 157 8.54 12.91 -3.62
C PRO A 157 9.90 12.86 -2.91
N PRO A 158 9.95 12.43 -1.65
CA PRO A 158 11.19 12.03 -1.00
C PRO A 158 11.90 10.95 -1.80
N ILE A 159 13.21 11.10 -1.93
CA ILE A 159 14.05 10.13 -2.62
C ILE A 159 14.70 9.21 -1.59
N PRO A 160 14.68 7.88 -1.77
CA PRO A 160 15.27 6.96 -0.82
C PRO A 160 16.80 7.09 -0.75
N ASP A 161 17.36 6.87 0.43
CA ASP A 161 18.81 6.89 0.65
C ASP A 161 19.49 5.57 0.26
N SER A 162 18.74 4.45 0.30
CA SER A 162 19.26 3.13 -0.03
C SER A 162 18.16 2.09 -0.33
N LEU A 163 18.62 0.92 -0.75
CA LEU A 163 17.84 -0.29 -0.94
C LEU A 163 18.16 -1.28 0.18
N ILE A 164 17.15 -1.92 0.74
CA ILE A 164 17.30 -3.06 1.65
C ILE A 164 16.55 -4.28 1.13
N VAL A 165 17.14 -5.46 1.36
CA VAL A 165 16.57 -6.76 0.99
C VAL A 165 16.46 -7.61 2.25
N ASN A 166 15.28 -8.17 2.53
CA ASN A 166 14.96 -8.90 3.77
C ASN A 166 15.38 -8.12 5.04
N ASP A 167 15.16 -6.82 5.06
CA ASP A 167 15.53 -5.86 6.12
C ASP A 167 16.99 -5.95 6.55
N GLY A 168 17.88 -6.28 5.66
CA GLY A 168 19.31 -6.42 5.98
C GLY A 168 20.22 -6.34 4.77
N HIS A 169 21.46 -6.66 5.02
CA HIS A 169 22.49 -6.80 4.03
C HIS A 169 23.04 -8.23 4.04
N GLY A 170 23.43 -8.77 2.87
CA GLY A 170 24.04 -10.09 2.77
C GLY A 170 23.04 -11.25 2.76
N LEU A 171 22.06 -11.25 1.84
CA LEU A 171 21.17 -12.38 1.66
C LEU A 171 21.88 -13.51 0.91
N TYR A 172 21.92 -14.66 1.56
CA TYR A 172 22.38 -15.93 0.99
C TYR A 172 21.22 -16.92 1.04
N VAL A 173 20.89 -17.48 -0.12
CA VAL A 173 19.91 -18.56 -0.24
C VAL A 173 20.66 -19.85 -0.51
N ASN A 174 20.77 -20.71 0.50
CA ASN A 174 21.40 -22.01 0.31
C ASN A 174 20.54 -22.87 -0.60
N VAL A 175 21.13 -23.39 -1.65
CA VAL A 175 20.46 -24.23 -2.64
C VAL A 175 21.21 -25.54 -2.84
N THR A 176 20.49 -26.58 -3.23
CA THR A 176 21.04 -27.93 -3.50
C THR A 176 20.78 -28.28 -4.96
N LYS A 177 21.78 -28.86 -5.63
CA LYS A 177 21.65 -29.33 -7.02
C LYS A 177 20.43 -30.24 -7.19
N GLY A 178 19.75 -30.09 -8.33
CA GLY A 178 18.57 -30.87 -8.68
C GLY A 178 17.29 -30.46 -7.98
N LYS A 179 17.34 -29.50 -7.03
CA LYS A 179 16.16 -28.97 -6.36
C LYS A 179 15.61 -27.72 -7.04
N THR A 180 14.32 -27.49 -6.88
CA THR A 180 13.61 -26.28 -7.31
C THR A 180 13.11 -25.53 -6.09
N TYR A 181 13.28 -24.21 -6.12
CA TYR A 181 12.93 -23.31 -5.02
C TYR A 181 11.81 -22.36 -5.45
N ARG A 182 10.78 -22.21 -4.62
CA ARG A 182 9.79 -21.16 -4.76
C ARG A 182 10.29 -19.92 -4.02
N ILE A 183 10.54 -18.84 -4.75
CA ILE A 183 10.91 -17.56 -4.19
C ILE A 183 9.68 -16.66 -4.20
N ARG A 184 9.19 -16.29 -3.00
CA ARG A 184 8.07 -15.38 -2.81
C ARG A 184 8.61 -13.96 -2.71
N MET A 185 8.44 -13.18 -3.77
CA MET A 185 8.95 -11.81 -3.86
C MET A 185 7.86 -10.81 -3.46
N VAL A 186 8.22 -9.84 -2.62
CA VAL A 186 7.32 -8.76 -2.19
C VAL A 186 8.06 -7.44 -2.25
N ASN A 187 7.48 -6.43 -2.90
CA ASN A 187 8.02 -5.09 -2.87
C ASN A 187 7.28 -4.24 -1.81
N PHE A 188 7.97 -3.89 -0.73
CA PHE A 188 7.51 -3.04 0.36
C PHE A 188 7.91 -1.57 0.20
N ALA A 189 8.49 -1.20 -0.93
CA ALA A 189 8.97 0.17 -1.14
C ALA A 189 7.83 1.20 -1.07
N ALA A 190 8.13 2.37 -0.56
CA ALA A 190 7.23 3.51 -0.56
C ALA A 190 7.22 4.24 -1.92
N PHE A 191 8.28 4.06 -2.72
CA PHE A 191 8.47 4.79 -3.98
C PHE A 191 9.02 3.92 -5.11
N GLY A 192 10.11 3.19 -4.86
CA GLY A 192 10.88 2.51 -5.90
C GLY A 192 10.28 1.19 -6.37
N SER A 193 10.26 0.93 -7.68
CA SER A 193 10.00 -0.41 -8.19
C SER A 193 11.23 -1.30 -8.03
N ALA A 194 11.04 -2.59 -7.72
CA ALA A 194 12.13 -3.54 -7.63
C ALA A 194 12.34 -4.24 -8.98
N MET A 195 13.56 -4.16 -9.49
CA MET A 195 14.02 -4.94 -10.64
C MET A 195 14.82 -6.12 -10.11
N VAL A 196 14.47 -7.36 -10.50
CA VAL A 196 15.15 -8.58 -10.00
C VAL A 196 15.63 -9.44 -11.16
N HIS A 197 16.86 -9.93 -11.03
CA HIS A 197 17.52 -10.83 -11.96
C HIS A 197 18.31 -11.90 -11.20
N PHE A 198 18.20 -13.15 -11.61
CA PHE A 198 19.02 -14.26 -11.13
C PHE A 198 19.99 -14.67 -12.22
N ASN A 199 21.30 -14.49 -11.97
CA ASN A 199 22.32 -14.81 -12.96
C ASN A 199 22.23 -16.29 -13.35
N SER A 200 22.27 -16.54 -14.66
CA SER A 200 22.21 -17.89 -15.27
C SER A 200 20.94 -18.72 -14.96
N HIS A 201 19.93 -18.14 -14.30
CA HIS A 201 18.69 -18.84 -13.97
C HIS A 201 17.48 -18.14 -14.58
N THR A 202 16.59 -18.92 -15.16
CA THR A 202 15.26 -18.46 -15.58
C THR A 202 14.32 -18.48 -14.39
N MET A 203 13.63 -17.37 -14.16
CA MET A 203 12.52 -17.28 -13.22
C MET A 203 11.26 -17.80 -13.90
N ASN A 204 10.64 -18.84 -13.36
CA ASN A 204 9.33 -19.28 -13.82
C ASN A 204 8.27 -18.65 -12.91
N ILE A 205 7.60 -17.61 -13.37
CA ILE A 205 6.55 -16.92 -12.60
C ILE A 205 5.32 -17.84 -12.58
N ILE A 206 4.78 -18.09 -11.39
CA ILE A 206 3.62 -18.98 -11.16
C ILE A 206 2.46 -18.28 -10.46
N MET A 207 2.70 -17.12 -9.85
CA MET A 207 1.70 -16.36 -9.12
C MET A 207 2.01 -14.85 -9.16
N ASN A 208 1.00 -14.03 -9.24
CA ASN A 208 1.08 -12.58 -9.10
C ASN A 208 -0.01 -12.09 -8.14
N ASP A 209 0.36 -11.26 -7.17
CA ASP A 209 -0.53 -10.66 -6.15
C ASP A 209 -1.54 -11.65 -5.53
N GLY A 210 -1.11 -12.91 -5.26
CA GLY A 210 -1.98 -13.94 -4.70
C GLY A 210 -2.78 -14.76 -5.72
N ALA A 211 -2.79 -14.37 -6.99
CA ALA A 211 -3.48 -15.12 -8.05
C ALA A 211 -2.52 -16.04 -8.81
N TYR A 212 -2.87 -17.32 -8.96
CA TYR A 212 -2.11 -18.26 -9.78
C TYR A 212 -2.23 -17.90 -11.26
N ILE A 213 -1.10 -18.00 -11.97
CA ILE A 213 -1.02 -17.80 -13.42
C ILE A 213 -0.50 -19.06 -14.11
N GLN A 214 -0.76 -19.19 -15.41
CA GLN A 214 -0.03 -20.12 -16.26
C GLN A 214 1.45 -19.73 -16.22
N LYS A 215 2.32 -20.74 -16.04
CA LYS A 215 3.76 -20.50 -15.88
C LYS A 215 4.31 -19.60 -17.00
N GLU A 216 4.99 -18.53 -16.62
CA GLU A 216 5.63 -17.59 -17.52
C GLU A 216 7.14 -17.52 -17.23
N ASP A 217 7.96 -17.61 -18.27
CA ASP A 217 9.41 -17.58 -18.15
C ASP A 217 9.93 -16.14 -18.22
N ALA A 218 10.77 -15.75 -17.28
CA ALA A 218 11.35 -14.42 -17.20
C ALA A 218 12.83 -14.46 -16.82
N TYR A 219 13.62 -13.58 -17.44
CA TYR A 219 15.00 -13.32 -17.02
C TYR A 219 15.08 -12.07 -16.12
N HIS A 220 14.17 -11.15 -16.33
CA HIS A 220 14.03 -9.96 -15.50
C HIS A 220 12.57 -9.81 -15.09
N VAL A 221 12.33 -9.49 -13.82
CA VAL A 221 11.00 -9.12 -13.34
C VAL A 221 11.03 -7.70 -12.75
N ARG A 222 9.91 -7.02 -12.83
CA ARG A 222 9.68 -5.74 -12.19
C ARG A 222 8.49 -5.85 -11.27
N LEU A 223 8.69 -5.50 -10.02
CA LEU A 223 7.63 -5.36 -9.02
C LEU A 223 7.49 -3.89 -8.68
N ALA A 224 6.36 -3.28 -9.01
CA ALA A 224 6.02 -1.95 -8.48
C ALA A 224 5.76 -2.03 -6.96
N PRO A 225 5.77 -0.90 -6.23
CA PRO A 225 5.34 -0.88 -4.83
C PRO A 225 4.07 -1.69 -4.61
N ALA A 226 4.06 -2.54 -3.60
CA ALA A 226 3.02 -3.49 -3.19
C ALA A 226 2.83 -4.74 -4.06
N GLN A 227 3.41 -4.84 -5.23
CA GLN A 227 3.29 -6.03 -6.08
C GLN A 227 4.05 -7.22 -5.52
N ARG A 228 3.55 -8.43 -5.84
CA ARG A 228 4.16 -9.71 -5.46
C ARG A 228 4.26 -10.62 -6.67
N TYR A 229 5.34 -11.38 -6.71
CA TYR A 229 5.48 -12.53 -7.61
C TYR A 229 6.00 -13.72 -6.83
N ASP A 230 5.46 -14.91 -7.14
CA ASP A 230 6.08 -16.16 -6.76
C ASP A 230 6.72 -16.77 -8.00
N VAL A 231 8.01 -17.06 -7.91
CA VAL A 231 8.77 -17.64 -9.01
C VAL A 231 9.41 -18.96 -8.59
N LEU A 232 9.56 -19.88 -9.55
CA LEU A 232 10.35 -21.08 -9.37
C LEU A 232 11.75 -20.86 -9.96
N ILE A 233 12.77 -21.21 -9.17
CA ILE A 233 14.19 -21.20 -9.55
C ILE A 233 14.70 -22.63 -9.40
N ALA A 234 15.18 -23.21 -10.49
CA ALA A 234 15.79 -24.55 -10.47
C ALA A 234 17.30 -24.45 -10.31
N ALA A 235 17.85 -25.08 -9.27
CA ALA A 235 19.28 -25.33 -9.15
C ALA A 235 19.61 -26.60 -9.93
N SER A 236 20.11 -26.44 -11.17
CA SER A 236 20.38 -27.52 -12.08
C SER A 236 21.47 -28.46 -11.57
N ASP A 237 21.42 -29.74 -11.97
CA ASP A 237 22.51 -30.70 -11.72
C ASP A 237 23.83 -30.28 -12.38
N SER A 238 23.77 -29.48 -13.44
CA SER A 238 24.94 -28.92 -14.14
C SER A 238 25.56 -27.70 -13.44
N ASP A 239 24.88 -27.11 -12.44
CA ASP A 239 25.37 -25.94 -11.72
C ASP A 239 26.66 -26.30 -10.98
N SER A 240 27.68 -25.44 -11.08
CA SER A 240 29.02 -25.73 -10.57
C SER A 240 29.61 -24.69 -9.62
N GLY A 241 28.85 -23.66 -9.30
CA GLY A 241 29.32 -22.56 -8.44
C GLY A 241 28.21 -21.87 -7.69
N ASN A 242 28.55 -20.77 -7.02
CA ASN A 242 27.57 -19.89 -6.39
C ASN A 242 27.12 -18.84 -7.42
N TYR A 243 25.83 -18.58 -7.51
CA TYR A 243 25.25 -17.69 -8.51
C TYR A 243 24.74 -16.42 -7.84
N PRO A 244 25.20 -15.25 -8.28
CA PRO A 244 24.66 -14.00 -7.80
C PRO A 244 23.24 -13.77 -8.32
N PHE A 245 22.44 -13.03 -7.55
CA PHE A 245 21.25 -12.38 -8.05
C PHE A 245 21.29 -10.88 -7.73
N LEU A 246 20.73 -10.08 -8.61
CA LEU A 246 20.71 -8.64 -8.50
C LEU A 246 19.29 -8.16 -8.19
N VAL A 247 19.18 -7.30 -7.19
CA VAL A 247 17.99 -6.48 -6.95
C VAL A 247 18.38 -5.03 -7.13
N SER A 248 17.63 -4.29 -7.94
CA SER A 248 17.85 -2.87 -8.20
C SER A 248 16.56 -2.09 -7.99
N LEU A 249 16.62 -0.90 -7.37
CA LEU A 249 15.48 0.01 -7.37
C LEU A 249 15.42 0.77 -8.69
N ASP A 250 14.28 0.69 -9.34
CA ASP A 250 13.94 1.53 -10.47
C ASP A 250 13.19 2.77 -9.97
N LEU A 251 13.88 3.91 -10.01
CA LEU A 251 13.35 5.23 -9.69
C LEU A 251 13.04 6.03 -10.96
N THR A 252 13.07 5.38 -12.12
CA THR A 252 12.79 6.04 -13.40
C THR A 252 11.32 6.35 -13.54
N ARG A 253 11.02 7.48 -14.20
CA ARG A 253 9.63 7.90 -14.43
C ARG A 253 8.91 7.00 -15.42
N ASP A 254 9.65 6.49 -16.41
CA ASP A 254 9.14 5.57 -17.43
C ASP A 254 10.12 4.42 -17.63
N TRP A 255 9.84 3.27 -17.02
CA TRP A 255 10.68 2.09 -17.11
C TRP A 255 10.75 1.48 -18.53
N THR A 256 9.79 1.77 -19.41
CA THR A 256 9.79 1.27 -20.80
C THR A 256 10.83 1.97 -21.67
N ASN A 257 11.19 3.22 -21.31
CA ASN A 257 12.11 4.07 -22.05
C ASN A 257 13.39 4.41 -21.27
N SER A 258 13.62 3.75 -20.13
CA SER A 258 14.76 4.06 -19.28
C SER A 258 16.09 3.71 -19.96
N THR A 259 16.81 4.74 -20.40
CA THR A 259 18.22 4.69 -20.81
C THR A 259 19.15 5.29 -19.76
N SER A 260 18.60 5.86 -18.68
CA SER A 260 19.41 6.52 -17.66
C SER A 260 19.97 5.49 -16.68
N LYS A 261 21.29 5.34 -16.67
CA LYS A 261 22.01 4.81 -15.51
C LYS A 261 21.80 5.82 -14.40
N LEU A 262 20.92 5.50 -13.44
CA LEU A 262 20.90 6.26 -12.19
C LEU A 262 22.18 5.90 -11.44
N ASP A 263 23.07 6.86 -11.23
CA ASP A 263 24.32 6.74 -10.45
C ASP A 263 24.03 6.56 -8.94
N TRP A 264 23.00 5.81 -8.61
CA TRP A 264 22.52 5.65 -7.24
C TRP A 264 22.96 4.29 -6.69
N PRO A 265 23.36 4.19 -5.42
CA PRO A 265 23.77 2.93 -4.79
C PRO A 265 22.56 2.04 -4.44
N HIS A 266 21.62 1.88 -5.39
CA HIS A 266 20.40 1.14 -5.17
C HIS A 266 20.45 -0.26 -5.78
N ASN A 267 21.63 -0.82 -5.88
CA ASN A 267 21.87 -2.19 -6.30
C ASN A 267 22.24 -3.04 -5.09
N TYR A 268 21.62 -4.20 -4.99
CA TYR A 268 21.89 -5.19 -3.98
C TYR A 268 22.25 -6.51 -4.66
N THR A 269 23.38 -7.10 -4.31
CA THR A 269 23.76 -8.44 -4.78
C THR A 269 23.59 -9.43 -3.65
N GLY A 270 22.74 -10.45 -3.89
CA GLY A 270 22.62 -11.65 -3.07
C GLY A 270 23.16 -12.86 -3.81
N TYR A 271 23.15 -14.04 -3.19
CA TYR A 271 23.69 -15.26 -3.78
C TYR A 271 22.80 -16.48 -3.56
N LEU A 272 22.65 -17.27 -4.62
CA LEU A 272 22.26 -18.68 -4.51
C LEU A 272 23.54 -19.47 -4.21
N VAL A 273 23.64 -20.05 -3.02
CA VAL A 273 24.85 -20.69 -2.51
C VAL A 273 24.71 -22.20 -2.59
N LEU A 274 25.40 -22.81 -3.54
CA LEU A 274 25.51 -24.27 -3.67
C LEU A 274 26.66 -24.85 -2.85
N ASP A 275 27.74 -24.09 -2.68
CA ASP A 275 28.92 -24.50 -1.93
C ASP A 275 29.54 -23.30 -1.19
N SER A 276 29.39 -23.30 0.11
CA SER A 276 29.90 -22.22 0.97
C SER A 276 31.44 -22.12 1.04
N SER A 277 32.15 -23.12 0.51
CA SER A 277 33.62 -23.10 0.41
C SER A 277 34.13 -22.39 -0.86
N GLN A 278 33.24 -22.17 -1.84
CA GLN A 278 33.56 -21.49 -3.09
C GLN A 278 33.41 -19.97 -2.95
N PRO A 279 34.18 -19.20 -3.74
CA PRO A 279 34.05 -17.73 -3.74
C PRO A 279 32.63 -17.28 -4.14
N LEU A 280 32.27 -16.11 -3.66
CA LEU A 280 31.10 -15.37 -4.11
C LEU A 280 31.55 -14.41 -5.20
N ASP A 281 31.32 -14.79 -6.44
CA ASP A 281 31.71 -14.00 -7.61
C ASP A 281 30.88 -12.72 -7.66
N ARG A 282 31.50 -11.65 -8.19
CA ARG A 282 30.80 -10.40 -8.40
C ARG A 282 29.87 -10.55 -9.59
N LEU A 283 28.62 -10.11 -9.42
CA LEU A 283 27.67 -10.06 -10.54
C LEU A 283 28.16 -9.01 -11.55
N ASP A 284 28.16 -9.38 -12.82
CA ASP A 284 28.27 -8.42 -13.91
C ASP A 284 27.05 -7.49 -13.92
N VAL A 285 27.26 -6.24 -14.30
CA VAL A 285 26.20 -5.24 -14.35
C VAL A 285 25.18 -5.65 -15.39
N VAL A 286 23.89 -5.62 -15.04
CA VAL A 286 22.79 -5.74 -16.01
C VAL A 286 22.74 -4.44 -16.83
N ASP A 287 23.27 -4.46 -18.05
CA ASP A 287 23.36 -3.28 -18.91
C ASP A 287 21.98 -2.76 -19.33
N LYS A 288 21.03 -3.66 -19.52
CA LYS A 288 19.66 -3.32 -19.93
C LYS A 288 18.64 -4.24 -19.26
N TRP A 289 17.76 -3.64 -18.50
CA TRP A 289 16.60 -4.31 -17.95
C TRP A 289 15.54 -4.51 -19.02
N SER A 290 14.96 -5.73 -19.10
CA SER A 290 13.86 -6.08 -19.98
C SER A 290 12.88 -6.96 -19.21
N PRO A 291 12.11 -6.39 -18.28
CA PRO A 291 11.15 -7.16 -17.50
C PRO A 291 10.01 -7.66 -18.39
N VAL A 292 9.47 -8.81 -18.02
CA VAL A 292 8.26 -9.34 -18.66
C VAL A 292 7.09 -8.39 -18.44
N ASP A 293 6.21 -8.30 -19.44
CA ASP A 293 5.00 -7.49 -19.36
C ASP A 293 3.87 -8.27 -18.68
N ASP A 294 3.59 -7.95 -17.43
CA ASP A 294 2.60 -8.60 -16.58
C ASP A 294 1.13 -8.40 -17.00
N ALA A 295 0.85 -7.46 -17.90
CA ALA A 295 -0.48 -7.30 -18.47
C ALA A 295 -0.89 -8.45 -19.43
N HIS A 296 0.08 -9.26 -19.86
CA HIS A 296 -0.15 -10.40 -20.74
C HIS A 296 -0.25 -11.75 -20.01
N PHE A 297 -0.06 -11.79 -18.71
CA PHE A 297 -0.20 -13.01 -17.93
C PHE A 297 -1.61 -13.60 -18.07
N LYS A 298 -1.71 -14.91 -18.00
CA LYS A 298 -2.99 -15.61 -18.07
C LYS A 298 -3.29 -16.29 -16.75
N PRO A 299 -4.52 -16.16 -16.23
CA PRO A 299 -4.92 -16.87 -15.02
C PRO A 299 -4.75 -18.39 -15.23
N TYR A 300 -4.36 -19.08 -14.16
CA TYR A 300 -4.10 -20.52 -14.20
C TYR A 300 -5.34 -21.32 -14.63
N ASP A 301 -6.51 -20.92 -14.14
CA ASP A 301 -7.81 -21.54 -14.42
C ASP A 301 -8.42 -21.11 -15.77
N GLY A 302 -7.76 -20.19 -16.49
CA GLY A 302 -8.26 -19.66 -17.75
C GLY A 302 -9.53 -18.80 -17.60
N ALA A 303 -9.79 -18.23 -16.43
CA ALA A 303 -10.98 -17.42 -16.17
C ALA A 303 -11.20 -16.35 -17.26
N ALA A 304 -12.43 -16.27 -17.76
CA ALA A 304 -12.80 -15.29 -18.77
C ALA A 304 -12.99 -13.89 -18.15
N ALA A 305 -12.92 -12.87 -19.00
CA ALA A 305 -13.22 -11.52 -18.60
C ALA A 305 -14.65 -11.39 -18.05
N LEU A 306 -14.82 -10.62 -16.99
CA LEU A 306 -16.13 -10.20 -16.47
C LEU A 306 -16.80 -9.29 -17.51
N ASP A 307 -17.85 -9.75 -18.16
CA ASP A 307 -18.54 -9.02 -19.24
C ASP A 307 -20.04 -9.34 -19.26
N PRO A 308 -20.92 -8.35 -19.51
CA PRO A 308 -20.64 -6.91 -19.58
C PRO A 308 -20.45 -6.26 -18.21
N TYR A 309 -19.85 -5.06 -18.18
CA TYR A 309 -19.94 -4.19 -16.99
C TYR A 309 -21.26 -3.40 -17.00
N ASN A 310 -21.71 -3.05 -15.80
CA ASN A 310 -22.92 -2.23 -15.62
C ASN A 310 -22.65 -0.95 -14.81
N THR A 311 -21.48 -0.84 -14.20
CA THR A 311 -21.05 0.36 -13.47
C THR A 311 -19.68 0.80 -13.97
N LEU A 312 -19.53 2.10 -14.31
CA LEU A 312 -18.29 2.70 -14.76
C LEU A 312 -17.80 3.74 -13.75
N ILE A 313 -16.58 3.57 -13.27
CA ILE A 313 -15.83 4.55 -12.50
C ILE A 313 -14.69 5.07 -13.38
N LYS A 314 -14.71 6.36 -13.72
CA LYS A 314 -13.64 7.00 -14.48
C LYS A 314 -12.87 7.93 -13.56
N LEU A 315 -11.55 7.71 -13.48
CA LEU A 315 -10.62 8.45 -12.65
C LEU A 315 -9.57 9.12 -13.55
N ASP A 316 -9.57 10.44 -13.58
CA ASP A 316 -8.56 11.23 -14.28
C ASP A 316 -7.57 11.74 -13.22
N PHE A 317 -6.40 11.11 -13.14
CA PHE A 317 -5.34 11.48 -12.20
C PHE A 317 -4.48 12.60 -12.77
N LYS A 318 -4.21 13.60 -11.94
CA LYS A 318 -3.17 14.61 -12.14
C LYS A 318 -2.66 15.17 -10.82
N PHE A 319 -1.47 15.74 -10.84
CA PHE A 319 -1.02 16.59 -9.75
C PHE A 319 -1.76 17.94 -9.77
N CYS A 320 -2.01 18.49 -8.59
CA CYS A 320 -2.77 19.71 -8.39
C CYS A 320 -2.25 20.48 -7.17
N PHE A 321 -2.77 21.69 -6.95
CA PHE A 321 -2.51 22.45 -5.73
C PHE A 321 -3.82 22.68 -5.00
N ASP A 322 -3.77 22.69 -3.66
CA ASP A 322 -4.89 23.16 -2.87
C ASP A 322 -4.96 24.71 -2.92
N GLN A 323 -6.03 25.26 -2.35
CA GLN A 323 -6.26 26.71 -2.35
C GLN A 323 -5.18 27.52 -1.61
N ASN A 324 -4.33 26.86 -0.82
CA ASN A 324 -3.22 27.48 -0.08
C ASN A 324 -1.86 27.27 -0.81
N GLY A 325 -1.87 26.68 -2.01
CA GLY A 325 -0.70 26.43 -2.83
C GLY A 325 0.13 25.22 -2.41
N TYR A 326 -0.39 24.33 -1.57
CA TYR A 326 0.30 23.08 -1.23
C TYR A 326 0.13 22.04 -2.33
N PRO A 327 1.18 21.26 -2.64
CA PRO A 327 1.11 20.20 -3.65
C PRO A 327 0.15 19.10 -3.21
N ARG A 328 -0.71 18.67 -4.12
CA ARG A 328 -1.69 17.59 -3.95
C ARG A 328 -1.73 16.69 -5.17
N SER A 329 -2.33 15.53 -5.01
CA SER A 329 -2.75 14.67 -6.10
C SER A 329 -4.27 14.65 -6.17
N CYS A 330 -4.81 14.70 -7.39
CA CYS A 330 -6.24 14.84 -7.60
C CYS A 330 -6.77 13.74 -8.52
N PHE A 331 -7.91 13.16 -8.16
CA PHE A 331 -8.80 12.50 -9.10
C PHE A 331 -9.94 13.43 -9.50
N ASN A 332 -10.19 13.58 -10.79
CA ASN A 332 -11.28 14.40 -11.31
C ASN A 332 -11.29 15.83 -10.72
N ASN A 333 -10.10 16.40 -10.50
CA ASN A 333 -9.84 17.71 -9.88
C ASN A 333 -10.11 17.80 -8.37
N LEU A 334 -10.34 16.68 -7.67
CA LEU A 334 -10.52 16.66 -6.24
C LEU A 334 -9.41 15.83 -5.57
N THR A 335 -8.77 16.39 -4.56
CA THR A 335 -7.87 15.63 -3.66
C THR A 335 -8.68 14.91 -2.60
N TYR A 336 -8.25 13.72 -2.22
CA TYR A 336 -8.84 12.99 -1.10
C TYR A 336 -8.48 13.67 0.24
N ILE A 337 -9.45 13.71 1.15
CA ILE A 337 -9.26 14.24 2.50
C ILE A 337 -9.94 13.33 3.50
N ASN A 338 -9.18 12.82 4.48
CA ASN A 338 -9.76 12.10 5.62
C ASN A 338 -10.77 13.00 6.34
N GLN A 339 -11.94 12.44 6.64
CA GLN A 339 -13.01 13.12 7.36
C GLN A 339 -12.95 12.82 8.86
N GLN A 340 -13.86 13.45 9.63
CA GLN A 340 -13.90 13.24 11.07
C GLN A 340 -14.36 11.83 11.44
N VAL A 341 -15.46 11.35 10.80
CA VAL A 341 -15.97 10.00 11.01
C VAL A 341 -15.33 9.05 9.99
N PRO A 342 -14.82 7.88 10.40
CA PRO A 342 -14.40 6.87 9.44
C PRO A 342 -15.52 6.53 8.45
N THR A 343 -15.18 6.46 7.16
CA THR A 343 -16.17 6.34 6.08
C THR A 343 -17.08 5.11 6.23
N LEU A 344 -16.54 3.97 6.69
CA LEU A 344 -17.33 2.76 6.97
C LEU A 344 -18.33 3.00 8.10
N TYR A 345 -17.96 3.80 9.11
CA TYR A 345 -18.86 4.11 10.22
C TYR A 345 -19.99 5.04 9.77
N SER A 346 -19.69 5.98 8.87
CA SER A 346 -20.76 6.77 8.22
C SER A 346 -21.70 5.88 7.41
N ALA A 347 -21.17 4.92 6.64
CA ALA A 347 -21.99 3.97 5.89
C ALA A 347 -22.89 3.12 6.78
N ALA A 348 -22.41 2.73 7.96
CA ALA A 348 -23.17 1.90 8.90
C ALA A 348 -24.23 2.66 9.70
N THR A 349 -24.02 3.97 9.95
CA THR A 349 -24.82 4.71 10.97
C THR A 349 -25.72 5.81 10.41
N THR A 350 -25.71 6.06 9.09
CA THR A 350 -26.55 7.10 8.47
C THR A 350 -27.85 6.56 7.84
N GLY A 351 -28.19 5.29 8.10
CA GLY A 351 -29.44 4.67 7.65
C GLY A 351 -29.57 4.72 6.12
N ASP A 352 -30.75 5.09 5.63
CA ASP A 352 -31.05 5.12 4.18
C ASP A 352 -30.23 6.18 3.43
N SER A 353 -29.67 7.16 4.12
CA SER A 353 -28.83 8.18 3.50
C SER A 353 -27.47 7.64 3.04
N ASN A 354 -27.07 6.44 3.44
CA ASN A 354 -25.76 5.86 3.14
C ASN A 354 -25.53 5.56 1.64
N THR A 355 -26.57 5.59 0.82
CA THR A 355 -26.44 5.51 -0.66
C THR A 355 -26.14 6.86 -1.31
N ASN A 356 -26.22 7.97 -0.55
CA ASN A 356 -25.93 9.31 -1.05
C ASN A 356 -24.44 9.62 -0.84
N PRO A 357 -23.63 9.80 -1.92
CA PRO A 357 -22.20 10.07 -1.78
C PRO A 357 -21.86 11.35 -1.04
N VAL A 358 -22.79 12.32 -0.97
CA VAL A 358 -22.57 13.59 -0.25
C VAL A 358 -22.23 13.38 1.22
N ILE A 359 -22.82 12.37 1.87
CA ILE A 359 -22.64 12.16 3.32
C ILE A 359 -21.19 11.82 3.73
N TYR A 360 -20.39 11.36 2.77
CA TYR A 360 -19.02 10.90 3.00
C TYR A 360 -17.99 12.02 2.90
N GLY A 361 -18.40 13.23 2.49
CA GLY A 361 -17.48 14.36 2.33
C GLY A 361 -16.49 14.18 1.18
N GLN A 362 -15.31 14.78 1.30
CA GLN A 362 -14.32 14.84 0.22
C GLN A 362 -13.37 13.61 0.22
N VAL A 363 -13.95 12.41 0.22
CA VAL A 363 -13.20 11.15 0.13
C VAL A 363 -13.20 10.55 -1.29
N ASN A 364 -13.56 11.33 -2.31
CA ASN A 364 -13.77 10.85 -3.69
C ASN A 364 -14.67 9.60 -3.71
N PRO A 365 -15.93 9.68 -3.20
CA PRO A 365 -16.77 8.51 -2.99
C PRO A 365 -17.45 8.04 -4.28
N PHE A 366 -17.40 6.73 -4.54
CA PHE A 366 -18.13 6.04 -5.60
C PHE A 366 -19.00 4.95 -4.98
N VAL A 367 -20.31 5.15 -5.00
CA VAL A 367 -21.29 4.18 -4.47
C VAL A 367 -21.63 3.18 -5.56
N VAL A 368 -21.45 1.89 -5.28
CA VAL A 368 -21.76 0.78 -6.18
C VAL A 368 -22.72 -0.21 -5.53
N ASN A 369 -23.59 -0.85 -6.33
CA ASN A 369 -24.54 -1.80 -5.81
C ASN A 369 -23.95 -3.19 -5.67
N PHE A 370 -24.56 -3.99 -4.80
CA PHE A 370 -24.18 -5.39 -4.68
C PHE A 370 -24.35 -6.13 -6.01
N ASN A 371 -23.36 -6.94 -6.37
CA ASN A 371 -23.27 -7.68 -7.63
C ASN A 371 -23.12 -6.82 -8.90
N ASP A 372 -22.84 -5.54 -8.80
CA ASP A 372 -22.39 -4.79 -9.97
C ASP A 372 -21.09 -5.40 -10.53
N THR A 373 -20.99 -5.43 -11.86
CA THR A 373 -19.69 -5.59 -12.52
C THR A 373 -19.14 -4.21 -12.76
N VAL A 374 -18.15 -3.83 -11.97
CA VAL A 374 -17.59 -2.48 -11.98
C VAL A 374 -16.37 -2.43 -12.88
N GLN A 375 -16.39 -1.51 -13.86
CA GLN A 375 -15.22 -1.15 -14.63
C GLN A 375 -14.61 0.13 -14.06
N ILE A 376 -13.32 0.09 -13.69
CA ILE A 376 -12.55 1.28 -13.37
C ILE A 376 -11.66 1.61 -14.58
N VAL A 377 -11.74 2.82 -15.06
CA VAL A 377 -10.82 3.39 -16.04
C VAL A 377 -10.00 4.46 -15.35
N LEU A 378 -8.70 4.22 -15.27
CA LEU A 378 -7.76 5.17 -14.69
C LEU A 378 -6.92 5.79 -15.79
N ASN A 379 -7.06 7.08 -15.99
CA ASN A 379 -6.23 7.89 -16.86
C ASN A 379 -5.11 8.55 -16.05
N ASN A 380 -3.89 8.46 -16.54
CA ASN A 380 -2.70 9.05 -15.93
C ASN A 380 -2.20 10.22 -16.77
N ASP A 381 -2.29 11.45 -16.24
CA ASP A 381 -1.78 12.67 -16.89
C ASP A 381 -0.31 12.96 -16.56
N ASP A 382 0.29 12.17 -15.66
CA ASP A 382 1.67 12.37 -15.26
C ASP A 382 2.68 11.71 -16.22
N VAL A 383 3.90 12.22 -16.20
CA VAL A 383 5.06 11.72 -16.93
C VAL A 383 5.68 10.46 -16.30
N ALA A 384 5.16 10.01 -15.18
CA ALA A 384 5.64 8.83 -14.46
C ALA A 384 4.60 7.69 -14.46
N ASN A 385 5.08 6.48 -14.20
CA ASN A 385 4.21 5.33 -13.94
C ASN A 385 3.79 5.28 -12.48
N HIS A 386 2.57 4.77 -12.23
CA HIS A 386 1.99 4.70 -10.89
C HIS A 386 1.34 3.34 -10.63
N PRO A 387 1.68 2.63 -9.53
CA PRO A 387 0.95 1.45 -9.08
C PRO A 387 -0.34 1.86 -8.34
N PHE A 388 -1.47 1.24 -8.68
CA PHE A 388 -2.75 1.46 -8.03
C PHE A 388 -3.28 0.18 -7.43
N HIS A 389 -3.69 0.25 -6.18
CA HIS A 389 -4.24 -0.84 -5.38
C HIS A 389 -5.70 -0.62 -5.06
N LEU A 390 -6.48 -1.73 -5.08
CA LEU A 390 -7.87 -1.78 -4.61
C LEU A 390 -7.96 -2.67 -3.37
N HIS A 391 -8.42 -2.10 -2.27
CA HIS A 391 -8.74 -2.86 -1.06
C HIS A 391 -9.96 -3.76 -1.27
N GLY A 392 -10.04 -4.84 -0.52
CA GLY A 392 -11.21 -5.72 -0.47
C GLY A 392 -11.47 -6.56 -1.70
N HIS A 393 -10.69 -6.40 -2.77
CA HIS A 393 -10.89 -7.07 -4.05
C HIS A 393 -9.60 -7.37 -4.79
N HIS A 394 -9.65 -8.45 -5.57
CA HIS A 394 -8.79 -8.62 -6.74
C HIS A 394 -9.59 -8.23 -7.98
N PHE A 395 -8.94 -7.60 -8.93
CA PHE A 395 -9.54 -7.16 -10.20
C PHE A 395 -8.85 -7.81 -11.39
N GLN A 396 -9.57 -7.92 -12.48
CA GLN A 396 -9.06 -8.33 -13.79
C GLN A 396 -8.46 -7.12 -14.50
N VAL A 397 -7.23 -7.23 -15.01
CA VAL A 397 -6.59 -6.19 -15.83
C VAL A 397 -6.96 -6.44 -17.29
N LEU A 398 -7.99 -5.73 -17.78
CA LEU A 398 -8.49 -5.96 -19.13
C LEU A 398 -7.59 -5.36 -20.19
N TYR A 399 -7.01 -4.19 -19.90
CA TYR A 399 -6.14 -3.48 -20.83
C TYR A 399 -5.21 -2.53 -20.09
N ARG A 400 -3.95 -2.50 -20.49
CA ARG A 400 -2.97 -1.49 -20.10
C ARG A 400 -2.41 -0.85 -21.34
N ALA A 401 -2.70 0.45 -21.53
CA ALA A 401 -2.20 1.20 -22.67
C ALA A 401 -0.70 1.47 -22.55
N ALA A 402 -0.02 1.53 -23.69
CA ALA A 402 1.38 1.90 -23.74
C ALA A 402 1.60 3.34 -23.26
N SER A 403 2.83 3.64 -22.80
CA SER A 403 3.23 5.01 -22.48
C SER A 403 2.94 5.97 -23.63
N GLY A 404 2.34 7.13 -23.32
CA GLY A 404 1.99 8.14 -24.31
C GLY A 404 0.71 7.85 -25.12
N ALA A 405 -0.06 6.81 -24.79
CA ALA A 405 -1.30 6.49 -25.53
C ALA A 405 -2.43 7.52 -25.33
N GLY A 406 -2.29 8.42 -24.37
CA GLY A 406 -3.32 9.40 -24.02
C GLY A 406 -4.43 8.80 -23.15
N TYR A 407 -5.56 9.49 -23.08
CA TYR A 407 -6.71 9.08 -22.28
C TYR A 407 -7.57 8.05 -23.01
N TRP A 408 -8.25 7.23 -22.22
CA TRP A 408 -9.24 6.28 -22.73
C TRP A 408 -10.33 7.01 -23.56
N ASN A 409 -10.57 6.50 -24.75
CA ASN A 409 -11.43 7.13 -25.75
C ASN A 409 -12.93 6.74 -25.65
N GLY A 410 -13.29 5.98 -24.60
CA GLY A 410 -14.66 5.49 -24.40
C GLY A 410 -14.98 4.19 -25.14
N LYS A 411 -14.00 3.52 -25.74
CA LYS A 411 -14.19 2.26 -26.45
C LYS A 411 -13.47 1.11 -25.79
N ASP A 412 -14.13 -0.04 -25.76
CA ASP A 412 -13.63 -1.29 -25.19
C ASP A 412 -12.93 -2.12 -26.30
N GLU A 413 -11.88 -1.57 -26.88
CA GLU A 413 -11.12 -2.22 -27.96
C GLU A 413 -9.92 -3.00 -27.39
N ASN A 414 -9.70 -4.21 -27.91
CA ASN A 414 -8.53 -5.07 -27.60
C ASN A 414 -8.40 -5.55 -26.15
N TYR A 415 -9.50 -5.70 -25.44
CA TYR A 415 -9.47 -6.25 -24.09
C TYR A 415 -9.07 -7.73 -24.10
N ALA A 416 -8.28 -8.12 -23.08
CA ALA A 416 -7.89 -9.51 -22.92
C ALA A 416 -9.13 -10.38 -22.64
N SER A 417 -9.26 -11.49 -23.36
CA SER A 417 -10.35 -12.46 -23.14
C SER A 417 -10.20 -13.25 -21.83
N ASN A 418 -8.95 -13.47 -21.42
CA ASN A 418 -8.56 -14.12 -20.17
C ASN A 418 -7.57 -13.19 -19.45
N PRO A 419 -8.05 -12.11 -18.83
CA PRO A 419 -7.19 -11.10 -18.25
C PRO A 419 -6.52 -11.60 -16.98
N PRO A 420 -5.27 -11.17 -16.69
CA PRO A 420 -4.66 -11.44 -15.39
C PRO A 420 -5.45 -10.80 -14.26
N VAL A 421 -5.43 -11.49 -13.10
CA VAL A 421 -6.08 -11.05 -11.88
C VAL A 421 -5.02 -10.52 -10.92
N ARG A 422 -5.23 -9.33 -10.35
CA ARG A 422 -4.31 -8.66 -9.43
C ARG A 422 -5.08 -7.82 -8.41
N ASP A 423 -4.39 -7.36 -7.37
CA ASP A 423 -4.88 -6.29 -6.50
C ASP A 423 -4.14 -4.96 -6.71
N THR A 424 -3.00 -4.99 -7.40
CA THR A 424 -2.17 -3.80 -7.67
C THR A 424 -1.71 -3.78 -9.13
N VAL A 425 -2.07 -2.72 -9.87
CA VAL A 425 -1.73 -2.55 -11.30
C VAL A 425 -0.97 -1.26 -11.56
N THR A 426 0.05 -1.31 -12.43
CA THR A 426 0.77 -0.10 -12.85
C THR A 426 0.09 0.54 -14.05
N VAL A 427 -0.24 1.83 -13.98
CA VAL A 427 -0.61 2.67 -15.13
C VAL A 427 0.64 3.38 -15.67
N MET A 428 0.78 3.40 -16.99
CA MET A 428 1.94 3.96 -17.67
C MET A 428 1.85 5.50 -17.79
N PRO A 429 2.97 6.19 -18.04
CA PRO A 429 2.98 7.64 -18.27
C PRO A 429 2.06 8.08 -19.41
N HIS A 430 1.30 9.16 -19.21
CA HIS A 430 0.39 9.71 -20.22
C HIS A 430 -0.46 8.65 -20.91
N SER A 431 -1.05 7.74 -20.13
CA SER A 431 -1.80 6.61 -20.65
C SER A 431 -2.95 6.22 -19.71
N TYR A 432 -3.54 5.05 -19.92
CA TYR A 432 -4.62 4.56 -19.10
C TYR A 432 -4.54 3.05 -18.85
N VAL A 433 -5.24 2.62 -17.82
CA VAL A 433 -5.49 1.20 -17.53
C VAL A 433 -6.99 0.98 -17.33
N VAL A 434 -7.49 -0.19 -17.74
CA VAL A 434 -8.87 -0.62 -17.54
C VAL A 434 -8.87 -1.89 -16.72
N VAL A 435 -9.54 -1.85 -15.57
CA VAL A 435 -9.71 -2.99 -14.68
C VAL A 435 -11.19 -3.25 -14.41
N ARG A 436 -11.54 -4.52 -14.11
CA ARG A 436 -12.90 -4.91 -13.70
C ARG A 436 -12.87 -5.79 -12.47
N PHE A 437 -13.86 -5.61 -11.62
CA PHE A 437 -14.11 -6.50 -10.49
C PHE A 437 -15.60 -6.71 -10.29
N LYS A 438 -15.95 -7.73 -9.50
CA LYS A 438 -17.32 -8.00 -9.08
C LYS A 438 -17.55 -7.41 -7.71
N ALA A 439 -18.52 -6.50 -7.59
CA ALA A 439 -18.90 -5.88 -6.33
C ALA A 439 -19.75 -6.87 -5.48
N ASN A 440 -19.09 -7.86 -4.89
CA ASN A 440 -19.73 -8.94 -4.10
C ASN A 440 -19.21 -9.00 -2.66
N ASN A 441 -18.50 -7.96 -2.22
CA ASN A 441 -17.92 -7.84 -0.90
C ASN A 441 -18.34 -6.50 -0.24
N PRO A 442 -19.53 -6.41 0.39
CA PRO A 442 -20.03 -5.18 0.99
C PRO A 442 -19.02 -4.56 1.96
N GLY A 443 -18.65 -3.29 1.73
CA GLY A 443 -17.60 -2.62 2.50
C GLY A 443 -17.31 -1.20 2.01
N VAL A 444 -16.24 -0.64 2.56
CA VAL A 444 -15.68 0.65 2.12
C VAL A 444 -14.22 0.40 1.78
N TRP A 445 -13.90 0.50 0.50
CA TRP A 445 -12.64 0.05 -0.07
C TRP A 445 -11.89 1.21 -0.71
N LEU A 446 -10.62 1.39 -0.34
CA LEU A 446 -9.78 2.39 -0.99
C LEU A 446 -9.33 1.90 -2.37
N PHE A 447 -9.31 2.80 -3.34
CA PHE A 447 -8.57 2.66 -4.59
C PHE A 447 -7.56 3.80 -4.66
N HIS A 448 -6.28 3.49 -4.50
CA HIS A 448 -5.26 4.51 -4.32
C HIS A 448 -3.93 4.17 -5.01
N CYS A 449 -3.13 5.18 -5.31
CA CYS A 449 -1.75 4.97 -5.70
C CYS A 449 -0.97 4.32 -4.54
N HIS A 450 -0.12 3.33 -4.83
CA HIS A 450 0.68 2.70 -3.79
C HIS A 450 2.11 3.28 -3.66
N ILE A 451 2.37 4.39 -4.33
CA ILE A 451 3.46 5.28 -3.94
C ILE A 451 2.97 6.07 -2.72
N GLU A 452 3.55 5.78 -1.55
CA GLU A 452 3.08 6.32 -0.27
C GLU A 452 3.03 7.85 -0.27
N TRP A 453 4.03 8.49 -0.86
CA TRP A 453 4.09 9.94 -0.97
C TRP A 453 2.93 10.55 -1.76
N HIS A 454 2.39 9.82 -2.72
CA HIS A 454 1.21 10.25 -3.48
C HIS A 454 -0.10 10.01 -2.70
N VAL A 455 -0.16 8.97 -1.85
CA VAL A 455 -1.26 8.79 -0.90
C VAL A 455 -1.35 9.98 0.03
N GLU A 456 -0.22 10.41 0.58
CA GLU A 456 -0.12 11.57 1.46
C GLU A 456 -0.47 12.89 0.75
N MET A 457 -0.29 12.96 -0.57
CA MET A 457 -0.81 14.05 -1.41
C MET A 457 -2.31 13.94 -1.70
N GLY A 458 -2.98 12.84 -1.36
CA GLY A 458 -4.41 12.62 -1.54
C GLY A 458 -4.81 11.85 -2.82
N LEU A 459 -3.91 11.04 -3.41
CA LEU A 459 -4.22 10.23 -4.61
C LEU A 459 -5.01 8.97 -4.24
N THR A 460 -6.22 9.16 -3.80
CA THR A 460 -7.10 8.13 -3.27
C THR A 460 -8.55 8.39 -3.70
N ALA A 461 -9.27 7.32 -4.03
CA ALA A 461 -10.72 7.28 -4.20
C ALA A 461 -11.29 6.21 -3.27
N THR A 462 -12.57 6.31 -2.96
CA THR A 462 -13.26 5.38 -2.05
C THR A 462 -14.42 4.71 -2.78
N VAL A 463 -14.37 3.39 -2.88
CA VAL A 463 -15.49 2.57 -3.35
C VAL A 463 -16.35 2.20 -2.16
N ILE A 464 -17.60 2.64 -2.16
CA ILE A 464 -18.58 2.36 -1.12
C ILE A 464 -19.53 1.30 -1.69
N GLU A 465 -19.26 0.05 -1.33
CA GLU A 465 -19.89 -1.10 -1.93
C GLU A 465 -21.07 -1.58 -1.12
N ALA A 466 -22.22 -1.67 -1.78
CA ALA A 466 -23.46 -2.16 -1.22
C ALA A 466 -23.78 -1.54 0.16
N PRO A 467 -23.80 -0.20 0.31
CA PRO A 467 -23.96 0.45 1.61
C PRO A 467 -25.28 0.08 2.30
N ASP A 468 -26.30 -0.32 1.55
CA ASP A 468 -27.56 -0.84 2.08
C ASP A 468 -27.37 -2.09 2.96
N ARG A 469 -26.32 -2.88 2.71
CA ARG A 469 -25.96 -4.07 3.49
C ARG A 469 -25.07 -3.77 4.70
N LEU A 470 -24.53 -2.57 4.79
CA LEU A 470 -23.71 -2.11 5.92
C LEU A 470 -24.53 -1.48 7.05
N ARG A 471 -25.83 -1.22 6.81
CA ARG A 471 -26.72 -0.60 7.82
C ARG A 471 -26.75 -1.40 9.11
N ASN A 472 -26.60 -0.69 10.22
CA ASN A 472 -26.59 -1.27 11.56
C ASN A 472 -25.44 -2.26 11.81
N MET A 473 -24.38 -2.24 11.00
CA MET A 473 -23.15 -2.96 11.30
C MET A 473 -22.62 -2.48 12.66
N THR A 474 -22.20 -3.42 13.49
CA THR A 474 -21.62 -3.14 14.81
C THR A 474 -20.10 -3.31 14.75
N PHE A 475 -19.40 -2.51 15.52
CA PHE A 475 -17.95 -2.52 15.57
C PHE A 475 -17.45 -3.03 16.92
N PRO A 476 -16.30 -3.69 16.99
CA PRO A 476 -15.72 -4.15 18.26
C PRO A 476 -15.49 -2.98 19.24
N ASP A 477 -15.65 -3.26 20.53
CA ASP A 477 -15.52 -2.24 21.59
C ASP A 477 -14.15 -1.58 21.63
N ASP A 478 -13.07 -2.31 21.34
CA ASP A 478 -11.71 -1.79 21.32
C ASP A 478 -11.48 -0.82 20.15
N HIS A 479 -12.11 -1.06 18.97
CA HIS A 479 -12.13 -0.12 17.84
C HIS A 479 -12.88 1.17 18.22
N ILE A 480 -14.08 1.05 18.82
CA ILE A 480 -14.85 2.22 19.28
C ILE A 480 -14.11 2.97 20.40
N ASN A 481 -13.43 2.26 21.30
CA ASN A 481 -12.64 2.88 22.37
C ASN A 481 -11.43 3.67 21.83
N ALA A 482 -10.84 3.24 20.69
CA ALA A 482 -9.83 4.03 20.00
C ALA A 482 -10.40 5.38 19.54
N CYS A 483 -11.59 5.40 18.91
CA CYS A 483 -12.28 6.65 18.54
C CYS A 483 -12.54 7.56 19.75
N LYS A 484 -13.11 6.98 20.83
CA LYS A 484 -13.41 7.75 22.06
C LYS A 484 -12.17 8.37 22.67
N LYS A 485 -11.06 7.62 22.75
CA LYS A 485 -9.78 8.09 23.29
C LYS A 485 -9.17 9.22 22.44
N MET A 486 -9.41 9.17 21.12
CA MET A 486 -8.99 10.23 20.18
C MET A 486 -9.94 11.43 20.16
N GLY A 487 -11.11 11.38 20.80
CA GLY A 487 -12.16 12.38 20.68
C GLY A 487 -12.79 12.43 19.28
N THR A 488 -12.64 11.37 18.49
CA THR A 488 -13.14 11.28 17.12
C THR A 488 -14.58 10.79 17.13
N PRO A 489 -15.52 11.46 16.43
CA PRO A 489 -16.88 10.97 16.27
C PRO A 489 -16.88 9.64 15.48
N TYR A 490 -17.77 8.75 15.84
CA TYR A 490 -17.86 7.40 15.25
C TYR A 490 -19.27 7.04 14.78
N GLN A 491 -20.12 8.04 14.58
CA GLN A 491 -21.49 7.91 14.06
C GLN A 491 -21.85 9.15 13.24
N GLY A 492 -22.84 9.03 12.37
CA GLY A 492 -23.31 10.13 11.54
C GLY A 492 -22.55 10.26 10.23
N ASN A 493 -22.72 11.37 9.54
CA ASN A 493 -22.04 11.66 8.29
C ASN A 493 -20.54 12.01 8.52
N ALA A 494 -19.84 12.42 7.48
CA ALA A 494 -18.42 12.77 7.51
C ALA A 494 -17.99 13.71 8.65
N ALA A 495 -18.89 14.58 9.15
CA ALA A 495 -18.65 15.49 10.28
C ALA A 495 -19.24 14.99 11.61
N GLY A 496 -19.93 13.85 11.63
CA GLY A 496 -20.62 13.34 12.82
C GLY A 496 -22.04 13.85 12.99
N ASN A 497 -22.67 14.44 11.96
CA ASN A 497 -24.06 14.87 12.02
C ASN A 497 -24.99 13.65 11.98
N THR A 498 -25.68 13.37 13.09
CA THR A 498 -26.58 12.23 13.25
C THR A 498 -28.05 12.58 13.01
N GLN A 499 -28.42 13.86 13.11
CA GLN A 499 -29.82 14.31 12.96
C GLN A 499 -30.21 14.51 11.49
N ASN A 500 -29.26 15.03 10.69
CA ASN A 500 -29.43 15.22 9.26
C ASN A 500 -28.13 14.78 8.56
N ALA A 501 -28.13 13.59 8.00
CA ALA A 501 -26.96 13.03 7.35
C ALA A 501 -26.50 13.83 6.11
N THR A 502 -27.39 14.61 5.47
CA THR A 502 -27.06 15.47 4.32
C THR A 502 -26.59 16.87 4.69
N ASP A 503 -26.57 17.20 5.98
CA ASP A 503 -25.98 18.47 6.44
C ASP A 503 -24.44 18.40 6.32
N THR A 504 -23.88 19.22 5.45
CA THR A 504 -22.44 19.26 5.17
C THR A 504 -21.65 20.17 6.14
N ALA A 505 -22.32 20.77 7.12
CA ALA A 505 -21.65 21.58 8.14
C ALA A 505 -20.60 20.74 8.88
N GLY A 506 -19.37 21.28 8.94
CA GLY A 506 -18.24 20.61 9.60
C GLY A 506 -17.48 19.60 8.71
N PHE A 507 -17.83 19.45 7.43
CA PHE A 507 -17.02 18.66 6.51
C PHE A 507 -15.64 19.30 6.32
N ILE A 508 -14.62 18.44 6.25
CA ILE A 508 -13.25 18.88 5.98
C ILE A 508 -13.10 19.00 4.46
N THR A 509 -12.87 20.21 3.97
CA THR A 509 -12.76 20.52 2.53
C THR A 509 -11.38 21.01 2.11
N VAL A 510 -10.51 21.28 3.08
CA VAL A 510 -9.13 21.71 2.85
C VAL A 510 -8.22 20.80 3.65
N PRO A 511 -7.21 20.18 3.01
CA PRO A 511 -6.24 19.37 3.74
C PRO A 511 -5.53 20.21 4.82
N PRO A 512 -5.21 19.63 5.97
CA PRO A 512 -4.44 20.33 6.99
C PRO A 512 -3.07 20.72 6.45
N THR A 513 -2.66 21.95 6.69
CA THR A 513 -1.35 22.50 6.26
C THR A 513 -0.20 22.00 7.13
N THR A 514 -0.51 21.47 8.32
CA THR A 514 0.45 20.83 9.22
C THR A 514 0.03 19.39 9.42
N TYR A 515 0.90 18.48 8.97
CA TYR A 515 0.65 17.07 9.10
C TYR A 515 1.04 16.59 10.51
N ASN A 516 0.07 16.35 11.37
CA ASN A 516 0.29 15.83 12.73
C ASN A 516 -0.22 14.39 12.90
N GLY A 517 -0.49 13.68 11.82
CA GLY A 517 -0.92 12.28 11.87
C GLY A 517 -2.30 12.05 12.48
N CYS A 518 -3.05 13.12 12.80
CA CYS A 518 -4.36 12.99 13.43
C CYS A 518 -5.25 14.19 13.14
N VAL A 519 -6.49 13.92 12.77
CA VAL A 519 -7.56 14.94 12.56
C VAL A 519 -7.90 15.73 13.84
N THR A 520 -7.37 15.33 14.99
CA THR A 520 -7.62 15.96 16.30
C THR A 520 -7.06 17.38 16.48
N THR A 521 -6.30 17.92 15.51
CA THR A 521 -5.63 19.20 15.69
C THR A 521 -6.56 20.42 15.57
N VAL A 522 -7.77 20.27 15.01
CA VAL A 522 -8.69 21.41 14.88
C VAL A 522 -9.30 21.81 16.24
N ILE A 523 -9.46 20.87 17.17
CA ILE A 523 -10.02 21.17 18.51
C ILE A 523 -8.92 21.67 19.48
N ALA A 524 -7.68 21.23 19.32
CA ALA A 524 -6.57 21.66 20.18
C ALA A 524 -6.14 23.12 19.92
N PHE A 525 -6.28 23.64 18.69
CA PHE A 525 -5.91 25.03 18.39
C PHE A 525 -6.81 26.08 19.09
N LEU A 526 -8.07 25.78 19.31
CA LEU A 526 -8.97 26.71 20.05
C LEU A 526 -8.66 26.77 21.55
N PHE A 527 -8.08 25.73 22.13
CA PHE A 527 -7.68 25.71 23.55
C PHE A 527 -6.28 26.27 23.79
N VAL A 528 -5.33 26.11 22.89
CA VAL A 528 -3.95 26.63 23.03
C VAL A 528 -3.93 28.14 22.85
N TYR A 529 -4.72 28.73 21.94
CA TYR A 529 -4.81 30.18 21.80
C TYR A 529 -5.42 30.90 23.02
N HIS A 530 -6.26 30.23 23.81
CA HIS A 530 -6.79 30.81 25.05
C HIS A 530 -5.83 30.70 26.23
N PHE A 531 -4.86 29.76 26.20
CA PHE A 531 -3.88 29.61 27.27
C PHE A 531 -2.63 30.47 27.07
N GLU A 532 -2.21 30.76 25.84
CA GLU A 532 -1.09 31.69 25.61
C GLU A 532 -1.44 33.16 25.87
N LEU A 533 -2.70 33.53 25.72
CA LEU A 533 -3.16 34.91 26.10
C LEU A 533 -3.22 35.14 27.61
N LEU A 534 -3.17 34.11 28.44
CA LEU A 534 -3.14 34.21 29.89
C LEU A 534 -1.74 34.14 30.50
N PHE A 535 -0.72 33.68 29.77
CA PHE A 535 0.66 33.61 30.25
C PHE A 535 1.63 34.56 29.55
N GLY A 536 1.17 35.34 28.57
CA GLY A 536 1.97 36.32 27.83
C GLY A 536 2.32 37.60 28.62
N PHE A 537 1.99 37.71 29.91
CA PHE A 537 2.26 38.90 30.71
C PHE A 537 3.31 38.74 31.82
N VAL A 538 4.07 37.65 31.88
CA VAL A 538 5.01 37.39 32.99
C VAL A 538 6.48 37.26 32.56
N PHE A 539 6.83 37.36 31.28
CA PHE A 539 8.26 37.28 30.85
C PHE A 539 8.72 38.50 30.02
N LEU A 540 8.55 39.69 30.59
CA LEU A 540 9.23 40.89 30.14
C LEU A 540 9.87 41.58 31.34
N PHE A 541 10.91 40.96 31.93
CA PHE A 541 11.93 41.65 32.77
C PHE A 541 13.01 40.63 33.15
N ALA A 542 14.01 40.46 32.30
CA ALA A 542 15.38 40.12 32.67
C ALA A 542 16.28 40.11 31.41
N GLU A 543 16.51 41.27 30.81
CA GLU A 543 17.75 41.55 30.11
C GLU A 543 18.68 42.27 31.06
N GLY A 544 19.68 41.59 31.52
CA GLY A 544 20.82 42.14 32.26
C GLY A 544 22.10 41.78 31.53
N ARG A 545 22.61 42.77 30.83
CA ARG A 545 23.94 42.94 30.28
C ARG A 545 25.04 42.09 30.95
N GLU A 546 25.93 41.53 30.14
CA GLU A 546 27.37 41.81 30.37
C GLU A 546 28.13 41.70 29.05
N SER A 547 28.85 42.77 28.80
CA SER A 547 29.77 43.03 27.74
C SER A 547 31.19 42.65 28.19
N LEU A 548 32.06 42.47 27.17
CA LEU A 548 33.48 42.84 27.13
C LEU A 548 34.51 41.72 27.04
N ASN A 549 35.02 41.68 25.87
CA ASN A 549 36.43 41.77 25.38
C ASN A 549 37.62 41.63 26.41
N PRO A 550 38.82 41.33 25.97
CA PRO A 550 39.34 41.45 24.62
C PRO A 550 39.65 40.12 23.91
#